data_bee907e02a621b37b6f64f73575be98f
#
_entry.id   bee907e02a621b37b6f64f73575be98f
#
_cell.length_a   1.000
_cell.length_b   1.000
_cell.length_c   1.000
_cell.angle_alpha   90.00
_cell.angle_beta   90.00
_cell.angle_gamma   90.00
#
_symmetry.space_group_name_H-M   'P 1'
#
loop_
_entity.id
_entity.type
_entity.pdbx_description
1 polymer ?
#
loop_
_entity_poly.entity_id
_entity_poly.type
_entity_poly.pdbx_seq_one_letter_code
_entity_poly.pdbx_strand_id
1 'polypeptide(L)'
;MSTAILHYTAFASEPGGGNPAGVVLDAGHLSDDDMLAIARELAYPETAFVVGETPTGPHVRYFSPGAEVPFCGHATIATAVALAEREGLGRRVFTTAAGEIALDATAAPDGTVQVAMTSVEPTTRTLDPDLRDRLFAILGLTSDDLAEGFPLLEAFAGNWHPVVVLADEGLFHQFRFAPAPLADLMREAGWTGTVTVLHRTAPLEYEARNLFPVGRITEDPATGSAAAATGAYLREVGAVAPDDRVVIRQGRHVGRPSVLLVDVPASGGITVTGGATPIR
;
A
#
# COMPACT_ATOMS: atom_id res chain seq x y z
N MET A 1 -8.35 29.16 14.66
CA MET A 1 -9.44 28.17 14.57
C MET A 1 -8.85 26.81 14.86
N SER A 2 -9.56 25.93 15.55
CA SER A 2 -9.07 24.56 15.78
C SER A 2 -9.12 23.78 14.44
N THR A 3 -8.01 23.22 14.01
CA THR A 3 -7.95 22.36 12.81
C THR A 3 -8.67 21.04 13.11
N ALA A 4 -9.69 20.72 12.30
CA ALA A 4 -10.38 19.45 12.44
C ALA A 4 -9.52 18.33 11.85
N ILE A 5 -9.18 17.34 12.67
CA ILE A 5 -8.41 16.18 12.27
C ILE A 5 -9.35 14.97 12.30
N LEU A 6 -9.45 14.28 11.17
CA LEU A 6 -10.19 13.04 11.05
C LEU A 6 -9.23 11.86 11.19
N HIS A 7 -9.71 10.80 11.83
CA HIS A 7 -8.93 9.58 12.05
C HIS A 7 -9.58 8.43 11.30
N TYR A 8 -8.89 7.87 10.32
CA TYR A 8 -9.37 6.75 9.51
C TYR A 8 -8.41 5.57 9.55
N THR A 9 -8.93 4.38 9.31
CA THR A 9 -8.13 3.20 9.00
C THR A 9 -8.54 2.68 7.63
N ALA A 10 -7.59 2.63 6.69
CA ALA A 10 -7.82 2.17 5.34
C ALA A 10 -7.64 0.65 5.23
N PHE A 11 -8.41 0.02 4.34
CA PHE A 11 -8.37 -1.41 4.03
C PHE A 11 -8.72 -2.35 5.20
N ALA A 12 -9.28 -1.87 6.30
CA ALA A 12 -9.65 -2.71 7.43
C ALA A 12 -10.64 -3.81 7.02
N SER A 13 -10.32 -5.07 7.35
CA SER A 13 -11.23 -6.20 7.15
C SER A 13 -12.11 -6.49 8.37
N GLU A 14 -11.71 -5.95 9.53
CA GLU A 14 -12.42 -6.07 10.81
C GLU A 14 -12.11 -4.89 11.73
N PRO A 15 -12.87 -4.67 12.80
CA PRO A 15 -12.58 -3.62 13.78
C PRO A 15 -11.18 -3.71 14.35
N GLY A 16 -10.43 -2.60 14.33
CA GLY A 16 -9.04 -2.54 14.77
C GLY A 16 -8.02 -2.91 13.69
N GLY A 17 -8.46 -3.42 12.55
CA GLY A 17 -7.61 -3.70 11.38
C GLY A 17 -7.24 -2.45 10.58
N GLY A 18 -6.68 -2.69 9.39
CA GLY A 18 -6.36 -1.65 8.42
C GLY A 18 -5.11 -0.84 8.76
N ASN A 19 -4.79 0.10 7.89
CA ASN A 19 -3.66 1.03 8.03
C ASN A 19 -4.17 2.41 8.45
N PRO A 20 -3.81 2.91 9.66
CA PRO A 20 -4.33 4.17 10.17
C PRO A 20 -3.73 5.37 9.44
N ALA A 21 -4.54 6.39 9.21
CA ALA A 21 -4.14 7.67 8.65
C ALA A 21 -4.89 8.82 9.33
N GLY A 22 -4.19 9.93 9.53
CA GLY A 22 -4.83 11.21 9.81
C GLY A 22 -5.29 11.86 8.50
N VAL A 23 -6.41 12.58 8.53
CA VAL A 23 -6.92 13.32 7.37
C VAL A 23 -7.34 14.71 7.81
N VAL A 24 -6.77 15.73 7.18
CA VAL A 24 -7.11 17.15 7.39
C VAL A 24 -7.63 17.72 6.08
N LEU A 25 -8.95 17.89 5.98
CA LEU A 25 -9.60 18.30 4.73
C LEU A 25 -9.49 19.80 4.41
N ASP A 26 -9.14 20.63 5.39
CA ASP A 26 -9.08 22.08 5.24
C ASP A 26 -7.74 22.60 5.79
N ALA A 27 -6.63 22.19 5.17
CA ALA A 27 -5.26 22.43 5.63
C ALA A 27 -4.55 23.64 4.97
N GLY A 28 -5.23 24.39 4.08
CA GLY A 28 -4.60 25.46 3.31
C GLY A 28 -4.03 26.63 4.12
N HIS A 29 -4.35 26.70 5.41
CA HIS A 29 -3.83 27.71 6.33
C HIS A 29 -2.63 27.23 7.17
N LEU A 30 -2.27 25.94 7.08
CA LEU A 30 -1.17 25.33 7.85
C LEU A 30 0.16 25.51 7.14
N SER A 31 1.20 25.80 7.92
CA SER A 31 2.59 25.75 7.44
C SER A 31 3.10 24.29 7.39
N ASP A 32 4.24 24.08 6.73
CA ASP A 32 4.92 22.78 6.70
C ASP A 32 5.26 22.28 8.11
N ASP A 33 5.70 23.19 8.99
CA ASP A 33 6.02 22.88 10.39
C ASP A 33 4.75 22.47 11.18
N ASP A 34 3.61 23.13 10.94
CA ASP A 34 2.33 22.76 11.56
C ASP A 34 1.87 21.37 11.10
N MET A 35 1.94 21.08 9.80
CA MET A 35 1.57 19.76 9.25
C MET A 35 2.47 18.65 9.81
N LEU A 36 3.78 18.89 9.88
CA LEU A 36 4.72 17.95 10.46
C LEU A 36 4.49 17.75 11.97
N ALA A 37 4.15 18.82 12.72
CA ALA A 37 3.83 18.73 14.14
C ALA A 37 2.57 17.88 14.37
N ILE A 38 1.51 18.09 13.59
CA ILE A 38 0.29 17.27 13.62
C ILE A 38 0.59 15.79 13.32
N ALA A 39 1.37 15.51 12.27
CA ALA A 39 1.74 14.14 11.93
C ALA A 39 2.54 13.45 13.05
N ARG A 40 3.41 14.19 13.75
CA ARG A 40 4.16 13.70 14.92
C ARG A 40 3.26 13.40 16.12
N GLU A 41 2.30 14.29 16.38
CA GLU A 41 1.35 14.12 17.50
C GLU A 41 0.45 12.91 17.28
N LEU A 42 -0.07 12.73 16.06
CA LEU A 42 -0.91 11.58 15.70
C LEU A 42 -0.15 10.26 15.74
N ALA A 43 1.13 10.27 15.45
CA ALA A 43 2.00 9.09 15.40
C ALA A 43 1.46 7.95 14.51
N TYR A 44 0.58 8.27 13.55
CA TYR A 44 0.20 7.36 12.48
C TYR A 44 1.32 7.24 11.45
N PRO A 45 1.34 6.18 10.62
CA PRO A 45 2.31 6.08 9.54
C PRO A 45 2.35 7.35 8.69
N GLU A 46 1.20 7.82 8.21
CA GLU A 46 1.08 9.10 7.51
C GLU A 46 -0.22 9.84 7.87
N THR A 47 -0.16 11.15 7.65
CA THR A 47 -1.31 12.08 7.69
C THR A 47 -1.41 12.79 6.35
N ALA A 48 -2.60 12.82 5.77
CA ALA A 48 -2.90 13.55 4.55
C ALA A 48 -3.51 14.92 4.85
N PHE A 49 -3.07 15.93 4.10
CA PHE A 49 -3.51 17.32 4.22
C PHE A 49 -4.02 17.82 2.87
N VAL A 50 -5.29 18.18 2.78
CA VAL A 50 -5.85 18.88 1.63
C VAL A 50 -5.54 20.36 1.78
N VAL A 51 -4.54 20.84 1.04
CA VAL A 51 -3.99 22.19 1.19
C VAL A 51 -4.62 23.21 0.24
N GLY A 52 -5.48 22.77 -0.67
CA GLY A 52 -6.18 23.64 -1.62
C GLY A 52 -6.77 22.87 -2.78
N GLU A 53 -7.23 23.60 -3.78
CA GLU A 53 -7.77 23.08 -5.03
C GLU A 53 -6.88 23.46 -6.21
N THR A 54 -6.80 22.57 -7.19
CA THR A 54 -6.19 22.78 -8.50
C THR A 54 -7.25 22.69 -9.59
N PRO A 55 -6.97 23.03 -10.86
CA PRO A 55 -7.91 22.86 -11.94
C PRO A 55 -8.41 21.40 -12.13
N THR A 56 -7.64 20.41 -11.64
CA THR A 56 -7.96 18.98 -11.76
C THR A 56 -8.60 18.41 -10.50
N GLY A 57 -8.48 19.07 -9.35
CA GLY A 57 -9.08 18.65 -8.08
C GLY A 57 -8.22 18.98 -6.85
N PRO A 58 -8.46 18.34 -5.70
CA PRO A 58 -7.78 18.63 -4.46
C PRO A 58 -6.26 18.47 -4.55
N HIS A 59 -5.52 19.43 -3.98
CA HIS A 59 -4.07 19.31 -3.77
C HIS A 59 -3.82 18.66 -2.41
N VAL A 60 -3.23 17.48 -2.42
CA VAL A 60 -3.02 16.66 -1.23
C VAL A 60 -1.53 16.47 -0.97
N ARG A 61 -1.11 16.76 0.28
CA ARG A 61 0.25 16.52 0.78
C ARG A 61 0.21 15.47 1.87
N TYR A 62 1.29 14.71 2.00
CA TYR A 62 1.38 13.59 2.95
C TYR A 62 2.59 13.78 3.85
N PHE A 63 2.40 13.60 5.15
CA PHE A 63 3.47 13.69 6.14
C PHE A 63 3.49 12.43 7.02
N SER A 64 4.66 11.80 7.07
CA SER A 64 5.00 10.88 8.15
C SER A 64 5.42 11.68 9.40
N PRO A 65 5.56 11.05 10.58
CA PRO A 65 6.12 11.73 11.75
C PRO A 65 7.56 12.27 11.55
N GLY A 66 8.26 11.80 10.52
CA GLY A 66 9.65 12.20 10.23
C GLY A 66 9.79 13.31 9.20
N ALA A 67 8.99 13.27 8.15
CA ALA A 67 9.12 14.18 7.00
C ALA A 67 7.89 14.13 6.11
N GLU A 68 7.77 15.07 5.18
CA GLU A 68 6.87 14.98 4.05
C GLU A 68 7.28 13.82 3.14
N VAL A 69 6.28 13.09 2.61
CA VAL A 69 6.46 12.03 1.63
C VAL A 69 5.68 12.35 0.35
N PRO A 70 6.18 11.99 -0.83
CA PRO A 70 5.58 12.43 -2.09
C PRO A 70 4.19 11.81 -2.34
N PHE A 71 3.92 10.64 -1.76
CA PHE A 71 2.67 9.90 -1.93
C PHE A 71 2.49 8.84 -0.85
N CYS A 72 1.22 8.59 -0.47
CA CYS A 72 0.85 7.51 0.44
C CYS A 72 -0.51 6.91 0.05
N GLY A 73 -0.54 5.63 -0.38
CA GLY A 73 -1.76 4.99 -0.91
C GLY A 73 -2.88 4.87 0.11
N HIS A 74 -2.61 4.39 1.33
CA HIS A 74 -3.66 4.21 2.35
C HIS A 74 -4.21 5.55 2.85
N ALA A 75 -3.38 6.58 3.00
CA ALA A 75 -3.83 7.92 3.36
C ALA A 75 -4.63 8.57 2.22
N THR A 76 -4.30 8.27 0.95
CA THR A 76 -5.08 8.68 -0.22
C THR A 76 -6.48 8.06 -0.19
N ILE A 77 -6.59 6.75 0.05
CA ILE A 77 -7.89 6.06 0.19
C ILE A 77 -8.70 6.69 1.34
N ALA A 78 -8.09 6.89 2.51
CA ALA A 78 -8.74 7.51 3.66
C ALA A 78 -9.25 8.93 3.33
N THR A 79 -8.45 9.75 2.67
CA THR A 79 -8.83 11.10 2.24
C THR A 79 -9.96 11.09 1.22
N ALA A 80 -9.90 10.18 0.24
CA ALA A 80 -10.95 10.06 -0.78
C ALA A 80 -12.29 9.59 -0.20
N VAL A 81 -12.26 8.67 0.80
CA VAL A 81 -13.46 8.27 1.55
C VAL A 81 -14.02 9.46 2.34
N ALA A 82 -13.19 10.19 3.09
CA ALA A 82 -13.62 11.35 3.86
C ALA A 82 -14.24 12.44 2.97
N LEU A 83 -13.65 12.70 1.79
CA LEU A 83 -14.22 13.62 0.80
C LEU A 83 -15.53 13.09 0.20
N ALA A 84 -15.62 11.78 -0.07
CA ALA A 84 -16.83 11.19 -0.59
C ALA A 84 -17.99 11.25 0.42
N GLU A 85 -17.72 11.06 1.71
CA GLU A 85 -18.70 11.22 2.79
C GLU A 85 -19.16 12.69 2.94
N ARG A 86 -18.26 13.67 2.73
CA ARG A 86 -18.57 15.11 2.84
C ARG A 86 -19.28 15.66 1.61
N GLU A 87 -18.89 15.24 0.39
CA GLU A 87 -19.23 15.89 -0.87
C GLU A 87 -19.99 14.99 -1.85
N GLY A 88 -20.10 13.70 -1.56
CA GLY A 88 -20.73 12.68 -2.40
C GLY A 88 -19.73 11.83 -3.18
N LEU A 89 -20.24 10.72 -3.71
CA LEU A 89 -19.49 9.74 -4.49
C LEU A 89 -19.06 10.29 -5.85
N GLY A 90 -18.14 9.61 -6.51
CA GLY A 90 -17.74 9.88 -7.88
C GLY A 90 -16.22 9.98 -8.07
N ARG A 91 -15.86 10.30 -9.30
CA ARG A 91 -14.45 10.42 -9.70
C ARG A 91 -13.83 11.70 -9.17
N ARG A 92 -12.60 11.58 -8.68
CA ARG A 92 -11.74 12.70 -8.28
C ARG A 92 -10.33 12.49 -8.82
N VAL A 93 -9.60 13.60 -8.97
CA VAL A 93 -8.17 13.56 -9.27
C VAL A 93 -7.45 14.34 -8.18
N PHE A 94 -6.58 13.68 -7.43
CA PHE A 94 -5.73 14.37 -6.46
C PHE A 94 -4.44 14.83 -7.14
N THR A 95 -4.08 16.08 -6.97
CA THR A 95 -2.74 16.58 -7.30
C THR A 95 -1.82 16.33 -6.11
N THR A 96 -0.71 15.64 -6.33
CA THR A 96 0.27 15.28 -5.28
C THR A 96 1.69 15.57 -5.74
N ALA A 97 2.67 15.51 -4.85
CA ALA A 97 4.08 15.62 -5.23
C ALA A 97 4.55 14.49 -6.18
N ALA A 98 3.87 13.34 -6.19
CA ALA A 98 4.15 12.24 -7.12
C ALA A 98 3.37 12.37 -8.45
N GLY A 99 2.57 13.42 -8.64
CA GLY A 99 1.74 13.65 -9.82
C GLY A 99 0.24 13.52 -9.54
N GLU A 100 -0.54 13.42 -10.60
CA GLU A 100 -2.00 13.29 -10.52
C GLU A 100 -2.41 11.84 -10.27
N ILE A 101 -3.31 11.64 -9.31
CA ILE A 101 -3.84 10.34 -8.91
C ILE A 101 -5.34 10.32 -9.15
N ALA A 102 -5.78 9.53 -10.11
CA ALA A 102 -7.19 9.32 -10.38
C ALA A 102 -7.80 8.32 -9.40
N LEU A 103 -8.95 8.69 -8.85
CA LEU A 103 -9.69 7.95 -7.83
C LEU A 103 -11.16 7.86 -8.22
N ASP A 104 -11.77 6.70 -7.97
CA ASP A 104 -13.20 6.49 -8.18
C ASP A 104 -13.84 6.03 -6.86
N ALA A 105 -14.66 6.88 -6.25
CA ALA A 105 -15.39 6.57 -5.04
C ALA A 105 -16.80 6.06 -5.38
N THR A 106 -17.12 4.86 -4.94
CA THR A 106 -18.40 4.17 -5.17
C THR A 106 -18.99 3.63 -3.87
N ALA A 107 -20.29 3.32 -3.86
CA ALA A 107 -20.91 2.62 -2.74
C ALA A 107 -20.74 1.10 -2.89
N ALA A 108 -20.27 0.44 -1.84
CA ALA A 108 -20.31 -1.01 -1.72
C ALA A 108 -21.75 -1.51 -1.43
N PRO A 109 -22.03 -2.82 -1.59
CA PRO A 109 -23.37 -3.37 -1.33
C PRO A 109 -23.87 -3.18 0.10
N ASP A 110 -22.99 -3.02 1.07
CA ASP A 110 -23.28 -2.73 2.48
C ASP A 110 -23.45 -1.23 2.76
N GLY A 111 -23.33 -0.38 1.73
CA GLY A 111 -23.44 1.08 1.82
C GLY A 111 -22.16 1.79 2.24
N THR A 112 -21.08 1.09 2.52
CA THR A 112 -19.78 1.72 2.80
C THR A 112 -19.16 2.31 1.52
N VAL A 113 -18.30 3.31 1.68
CA VAL A 113 -17.57 3.90 0.55
C VAL A 113 -16.34 3.05 0.24
N GLN A 114 -16.21 2.68 -1.04
CA GLN A 114 -15.01 2.08 -1.60
C GLN A 114 -14.37 3.02 -2.61
N VAL A 115 -13.05 3.04 -2.64
CA VAL A 115 -12.26 3.87 -3.55
C VAL A 115 -11.33 2.96 -4.35
N ALA A 116 -11.45 3.07 -5.67
CA ALA A 116 -10.55 2.45 -6.63
C ALA A 116 -9.46 3.46 -7.03
N MET A 117 -8.21 3.03 -6.99
CA MET A 117 -7.02 3.80 -7.36
C MET A 117 -6.21 3.00 -8.37
N THR A 118 -5.98 3.55 -9.55
CA THR A 118 -5.18 2.91 -10.60
C THR A 118 -3.74 3.38 -10.54
N SER A 119 -2.80 2.44 -10.56
CA SER A 119 -1.36 2.71 -10.55
C SER A 119 -0.88 3.35 -11.85
N VAL A 120 0.33 3.89 -11.83
CA VAL A 120 1.10 4.17 -13.05
C VAL A 120 1.32 2.87 -13.83
N GLU A 121 1.77 2.98 -15.09
CA GLU A 121 2.12 1.80 -15.92
C GLU A 121 3.14 0.93 -15.17
N PRO A 122 2.80 -0.33 -14.87
CA PRO A 122 3.66 -1.19 -14.09
C PRO A 122 4.73 -1.86 -14.97
N THR A 123 5.81 -2.27 -14.33
CA THR A 123 6.86 -3.07 -14.97
C THR A 123 7.43 -4.09 -13.98
N THR A 124 8.06 -5.12 -14.52
CA THR A 124 8.77 -6.13 -13.73
C THR A 124 10.20 -6.28 -14.25
N ARG A 125 11.10 -6.73 -13.39
CA ARG A 125 12.47 -7.09 -13.79
C ARG A 125 13.00 -8.22 -12.93
N THR A 126 13.97 -8.94 -13.47
CA THR A 126 14.71 -9.97 -12.71
C THR A 126 15.55 -9.29 -11.62
N LEU A 127 15.53 -9.86 -10.42
CA LEU A 127 16.40 -9.42 -9.35
C LEU A 127 17.86 -9.85 -9.63
N ASP A 128 18.79 -8.96 -9.32
CA ASP A 128 20.22 -9.28 -9.37
C ASP A 128 20.52 -10.49 -8.47
N PRO A 129 21.30 -11.49 -8.93
CA PRO A 129 21.58 -12.71 -8.17
C PRO A 129 22.21 -12.47 -6.80
N ASP A 130 23.08 -11.48 -6.64
CA ASP A 130 23.71 -11.15 -5.37
C ASP A 130 22.68 -10.55 -4.38
N LEU A 131 21.82 -9.64 -4.87
CA LEU A 131 20.71 -9.09 -4.08
C LEU A 131 19.71 -10.18 -3.67
N ARG A 132 19.41 -11.11 -4.57
CA ARG A 132 18.54 -12.28 -4.29
C ARG A 132 19.12 -13.14 -3.17
N ASP A 133 20.38 -13.53 -3.28
CA ASP A 133 21.02 -14.43 -2.34
C ASP A 133 21.13 -13.79 -0.94
N ARG A 134 21.41 -12.49 -0.90
CA ARG A 134 21.40 -11.68 0.34
C ARG A 134 20.00 -11.55 0.93
N LEU A 135 18.98 -11.32 0.10
CA LEU A 135 17.59 -11.26 0.56
C LEU A 135 17.19 -12.59 1.19
N PHE A 136 17.45 -13.71 0.51
CA PHE A 136 17.15 -15.04 1.06
C PHE A 136 17.88 -15.30 2.37
N ALA A 137 19.16 -14.97 2.45
CA ALA A 137 19.93 -15.13 3.69
C ALA A 137 19.34 -14.32 4.87
N ILE A 138 18.86 -13.09 4.62
CA ILE A 138 18.22 -12.22 5.64
C ILE A 138 16.87 -12.80 6.08
N LEU A 139 16.09 -13.37 5.14
CA LEU A 139 14.78 -13.95 5.43
C LEU A 139 14.85 -15.39 5.94
N GLY A 140 16.05 -16.01 5.92
CA GLY A 140 16.23 -17.42 6.25
C GLY A 140 15.55 -18.36 5.26
N LEU A 141 15.51 -17.98 3.98
CA LEU A 141 14.87 -18.69 2.88
C LEU A 141 15.89 -19.19 1.87
N THR A 142 15.45 -20.07 1.00
CA THR A 142 16.18 -20.58 -0.16
C THR A 142 15.29 -20.54 -1.41
N SER A 143 15.87 -20.80 -2.57
CA SER A 143 15.08 -20.90 -3.83
C SER A 143 14.06 -22.06 -3.80
N ASP A 144 14.32 -23.09 -2.99
CA ASP A 144 13.45 -24.29 -2.91
C ASP A 144 12.17 -24.01 -2.10
N ASP A 145 12.14 -22.89 -1.36
CA ASP A 145 10.97 -22.44 -0.59
C ASP A 145 9.94 -21.69 -1.46
N LEU A 146 10.34 -21.31 -2.70
CA LEU A 146 9.45 -20.61 -3.62
C LEU A 146 8.36 -21.54 -4.17
N ALA A 147 7.16 -21.00 -4.36
CA ALA A 147 6.09 -21.70 -5.03
C ALA A 147 6.44 -21.93 -6.51
N GLU A 148 6.11 -23.14 -7.02
CA GLU A 148 6.35 -23.47 -8.41
C GLU A 148 5.64 -22.52 -9.37
N GLY A 149 6.34 -22.03 -10.39
CA GLY A 149 5.83 -21.03 -11.34
C GLY A 149 5.87 -19.59 -10.86
N PHE A 150 6.40 -19.30 -9.66
CA PHE A 150 6.47 -17.96 -9.09
C PHE A 150 7.94 -17.54 -8.82
N PRO A 151 8.69 -17.15 -9.86
CA PRO A 151 10.06 -16.69 -9.69
C PRO A 151 10.13 -15.40 -8.87
N LEU A 152 11.23 -15.21 -8.13
CA LEU A 152 11.48 -13.93 -7.45
C LEU A 152 11.77 -12.84 -8.50
N LEU A 153 10.92 -11.84 -8.57
CA LEU A 153 11.06 -10.66 -9.42
C LEU A 153 10.93 -9.39 -8.58
N GLU A 154 11.46 -8.30 -9.08
CA GLU A 154 11.08 -6.95 -8.66
C GLU A 154 9.90 -6.47 -9.52
N ALA A 155 8.85 -5.99 -8.88
CA ALA A 155 7.69 -5.41 -9.54
C ALA A 155 7.52 -3.94 -9.14
N PHE A 156 7.17 -3.11 -10.10
CA PHE A 156 6.94 -1.67 -9.96
C PHE A 156 5.51 -1.32 -10.34
N ALA A 157 4.86 -0.57 -9.48
CA ALA A 157 3.57 0.07 -9.75
C ALA A 157 3.48 1.40 -8.96
N GLY A 158 4.54 2.22 -9.09
CA GLY A 158 4.77 3.44 -8.32
C GLY A 158 5.94 3.33 -7.34
N ASN A 159 6.19 2.15 -6.78
CA ASN A 159 7.37 1.80 -6.00
C ASN A 159 7.90 0.43 -6.44
N TRP A 160 9.20 0.19 -6.23
CA TRP A 160 9.82 -1.13 -6.43
C TRP A 160 9.59 -2.03 -5.23
N HIS A 161 9.07 -3.22 -5.49
CA HIS A 161 8.82 -4.26 -4.51
C HIS A 161 9.41 -5.58 -5.01
N PRO A 162 10.42 -6.17 -4.37
CA PRO A 162 10.73 -7.59 -4.61
C PRO A 162 9.57 -8.45 -4.10
N VAL A 163 9.11 -9.38 -4.94
CA VAL A 163 7.97 -10.24 -4.68
C VAL A 163 8.45 -11.68 -4.51
N VAL A 164 8.25 -12.23 -3.33
CA VAL A 164 8.58 -13.59 -2.93
C VAL A 164 7.28 -14.37 -2.70
N VAL A 165 7.04 -15.46 -3.41
CA VAL A 165 5.86 -16.30 -3.20
C VAL A 165 6.30 -17.63 -2.60
N LEU A 166 5.92 -17.89 -1.35
CA LEU A 166 6.28 -19.11 -0.63
C LEU A 166 5.27 -20.23 -0.87
N ALA A 167 5.79 -21.46 -1.09
CA ALA A 167 4.99 -22.64 -1.27
C ALA A 167 4.34 -23.11 0.05
N ASP A 168 5.07 -23.07 1.14
CA ASP A 168 4.66 -23.60 2.44
C ASP A 168 3.99 -22.52 3.30
N GLU A 169 2.74 -22.76 3.71
CA GLU A 169 1.96 -21.88 4.58
C GLU A 169 2.60 -21.72 5.96
N GLY A 170 3.12 -22.82 6.54
CA GLY A 170 3.76 -22.80 7.85
C GLY A 170 5.00 -21.93 7.84
N LEU A 171 5.83 -22.04 6.80
CA LEU A 171 7.00 -21.19 6.60
C LEU A 171 6.59 -19.72 6.45
N PHE A 172 5.56 -19.43 5.62
CA PHE A 172 5.03 -18.08 5.46
C PHE A 172 4.63 -17.44 6.80
N HIS A 173 3.98 -18.19 7.69
CA HIS A 173 3.55 -17.67 8.98
C HIS A 173 4.70 -17.57 10.01
N GLN A 174 5.73 -18.40 9.88
CA GLN A 174 6.76 -18.57 10.91
C GLN A 174 8.08 -17.89 10.60
N PHE A 175 8.37 -17.53 9.33
CA PHE A 175 9.64 -16.92 9.00
C PHE A 175 9.88 -15.64 9.81
N ARG A 176 11.13 -15.39 10.12
CA ARG A 176 11.58 -14.19 10.83
C ARG A 176 12.70 -13.55 10.03
N PHE A 177 12.87 -12.28 10.16
CA PHE A 177 13.92 -11.54 9.48
C PHE A 177 14.61 -10.57 10.44
N ALA A 178 15.82 -10.19 10.09
CA ALA A 178 16.58 -9.16 10.81
C ALA A 178 16.27 -7.78 10.21
N PRO A 179 15.59 -6.87 10.93
CA PRO A 179 15.15 -5.60 10.36
C PRO A 179 16.29 -4.70 9.88
N ALA A 180 17.39 -4.59 10.62
CA ALA A 180 18.48 -3.70 10.25
C ALA A 180 19.21 -4.14 8.96
N PRO A 181 19.66 -5.42 8.80
CA PRO A 181 20.20 -5.91 7.53
C PRO A 181 19.24 -5.77 6.36
N LEU A 182 17.93 -5.99 6.56
CA LEU A 182 16.95 -5.79 5.50
C LEU A 182 16.83 -4.32 5.09
N ALA A 183 16.81 -3.40 6.06
CA ALA A 183 16.78 -1.97 5.76
C ALA A 183 18.02 -1.50 4.99
N ASP A 184 19.19 -2.05 5.30
CA ASP A 184 20.43 -1.76 4.57
C ASP A 184 20.35 -2.26 3.13
N LEU A 185 19.89 -3.51 2.93
CA LEU A 185 19.69 -4.08 1.61
C LEU A 185 18.68 -3.29 0.78
N MET A 186 17.54 -2.91 1.37
CA MET A 186 16.51 -2.11 0.69
C MET A 186 17.06 -0.75 0.21
N ARG A 187 17.86 -0.07 1.03
CA ARG A 187 18.49 1.20 0.64
C ARG A 187 19.50 1.02 -0.49
N GLU A 188 20.33 0.00 -0.43
CA GLU A 188 21.33 -0.33 -1.45
C GLU A 188 20.67 -0.68 -2.79
N ALA A 189 19.62 -1.51 -2.77
CA ALA A 189 18.88 -1.95 -3.94
C ALA A 189 17.94 -0.87 -4.52
N GLY A 190 17.72 0.24 -3.78
CA GLY A 190 16.78 1.29 -4.18
C GLY A 190 15.32 0.86 -4.09
N TRP A 191 14.99 -0.09 -3.23
CA TRP A 191 13.60 -0.49 -3.00
C TRP A 191 12.90 0.54 -2.14
N THR A 192 12.10 1.38 -2.80
CA THR A 192 11.30 2.43 -2.16
C THR A 192 10.00 1.90 -1.56
N GLY A 193 9.56 0.72 -2.01
CA GLY A 193 8.44 -0.02 -1.47
C GLY A 193 8.85 -1.06 -0.43
N THR A 194 7.94 -1.98 -0.11
CA THR A 194 8.15 -3.07 0.84
C THR A 194 8.79 -4.29 0.17
N VAL A 195 9.45 -5.15 0.95
CA VAL A 195 9.69 -6.54 0.51
C VAL A 195 8.38 -7.29 0.72
N THR A 196 7.78 -7.73 -0.38
CA THR A 196 6.46 -8.37 -0.40
C THR A 196 6.61 -9.87 -0.39
N VAL A 197 6.22 -10.51 0.70
CA VAL A 197 6.19 -11.97 0.84
C VAL A 197 4.74 -12.43 0.78
N LEU A 198 4.46 -13.35 -0.13
CA LEU A 198 3.11 -13.87 -0.42
C LEU A 198 3.03 -15.36 -0.13
N HIS A 199 1.84 -15.82 0.24
CA HIS A 199 1.42 -17.20 0.17
C HIS A 199 0.08 -17.28 -0.54
N ARG A 200 -0.07 -18.21 -1.50
CA ARG A 200 -1.30 -18.40 -2.26
C ARG A 200 -2.24 -19.33 -1.51
N THR A 201 -3.38 -18.81 -1.05
CA THR A 201 -4.39 -19.56 -0.31
C THR A 201 -5.47 -20.18 -1.23
N ALA A 202 -5.72 -19.55 -2.38
CA ALA A 202 -6.65 -20.02 -3.41
C ALA A 202 -6.24 -19.43 -4.78
N PRO A 203 -6.86 -19.83 -5.92
CA PRO A 203 -6.44 -19.36 -7.26
C PRO A 203 -6.25 -17.85 -7.40
N LEU A 204 -7.11 -17.04 -6.83
CA LEU A 204 -7.06 -15.58 -6.89
C LEU A 204 -6.97 -14.94 -5.47
N GLU A 205 -6.57 -15.70 -4.46
CA GLU A 205 -6.44 -15.24 -3.08
C GLU A 205 -5.02 -15.46 -2.55
N TYR A 206 -4.48 -14.42 -1.94
CA TYR A 206 -3.14 -14.42 -1.37
C TYR A 206 -3.16 -13.82 0.03
N GLU A 207 -2.36 -14.39 0.94
CA GLU A 207 -1.91 -13.70 2.14
C GLU A 207 -0.59 -12.99 1.86
N ALA A 208 -0.41 -11.79 2.43
CA ALA A 208 0.77 -10.96 2.23
C ALA A 208 1.38 -10.51 3.55
N ARG A 209 2.71 -10.50 3.60
CA ARG A 209 3.51 -9.82 4.60
C ARG A 209 4.41 -8.80 3.90
N ASN A 210 4.24 -7.54 4.22
CA ASN A 210 4.97 -6.44 3.59
C ASN A 210 6.01 -5.88 4.57
N LEU A 211 7.26 -6.34 4.42
CA LEU A 211 8.36 -6.01 5.31
C LEU A 211 8.86 -4.60 5.00
N PHE A 212 8.89 -3.71 6.01
CA PHE A 212 9.19 -2.29 5.78
C PHE A 212 10.09 -1.66 6.88
N PRO A 213 11.26 -2.22 7.17
CA PRO A 213 12.13 -1.69 8.22
C PRO A 213 12.70 -0.30 7.91
N VAL A 214 12.76 0.12 6.64
CA VAL A 214 13.14 1.49 6.25
C VAL A 214 12.12 2.52 6.74
N GLY A 215 10.85 2.14 6.89
CA GLY A 215 9.77 2.95 7.46
C GLY A 215 9.72 2.92 9.00
N ARG A 216 10.71 2.31 9.65
CA ARG A 216 10.79 2.14 11.13
C ARG A 216 9.68 1.28 11.72
N ILE A 217 9.09 0.42 10.91
CA ILE A 217 8.13 -0.61 11.30
C ILE A 217 8.63 -1.96 10.78
N THR A 218 8.25 -3.06 11.41
CA THR A 218 8.65 -4.38 10.89
C THR A 218 7.88 -4.73 9.63
N GLU A 219 6.57 -4.58 9.65
CA GLU A 219 5.68 -4.86 8.54
C GLU A 219 4.62 -3.77 8.44
N ASP A 220 4.30 -3.38 7.21
CA ASP A 220 3.20 -2.45 6.94
C ASP A 220 1.85 -3.22 6.93
N PRO A 221 0.80 -2.73 7.60
CA PRO A 221 -0.46 -3.48 7.72
C PRO A 221 -1.31 -3.51 6.44
N ALA A 222 -1.20 -2.51 5.56
CA ALA A 222 -1.89 -2.49 4.27
C ALA A 222 -1.15 -1.58 3.29
N THR A 223 -0.60 -2.18 2.22
CA THR A 223 0.29 -1.52 1.28
C THR A 223 -0.31 -1.51 -0.13
N GLY A 224 -0.98 -0.42 -0.50
CA GLY A 224 -1.63 -0.31 -1.82
C GLY A 224 -0.66 -0.45 -3.00
N SER A 225 0.55 0.14 -2.92
CA SER A 225 1.56 0.01 -3.98
C SER A 225 2.09 -1.42 -4.12
N ALA A 226 2.26 -2.16 -3.01
CA ALA A 226 2.63 -3.56 -3.06
C ALA A 226 1.53 -4.44 -3.64
N ALA A 227 0.27 -4.14 -3.34
CA ALA A 227 -0.88 -4.82 -3.93
C ALA A 227 -0.94 -4.59 -5.45
N ALA A 228 -0.73 -3.36 -5.91
CA ALA A 228 -0.63 -3.06 -7.34
C ALA A 228 0.57 -3.76 -8.01
N ALA A 229 1.75 -3.71 -7.38
CA ALA A 229 2.93 -4.42 -7.85
C ALA A 229 2.73 -5.94 -7.88
N THR A 230 2.01 -6.51 -6.90
CA THR A 230 1.60 -7.93 -6.90
C THR A 230 0.71 -8.24 -8.10
N GLY A 231 -0.28 -7.41 -8.41
CA GLY A 231 -1.12 -7.58 -9.61
C GLY A 231 -0.29 -7.59 -10.90
N ALA A 232 0.67 -6.68 -11.02
CA ALA A 232 1.61 -6.63 -12.15
C ALA A 232 2.48 -7.90 -12.24
N TYR A 233 3.01 -8.33 -11.10
CA TYR A 233 3.80 -9.56 -10.99
C TYR A 233 2.97 -10.80 -11.42
N LEU A 234 1.75 -10.94 -10.92
CA LEU A 234 0.88 -12.07 -11.25
C LEU A 234 0.50 -12.09 -12.74
N ARG A 235 0.31 -10.92 -13.36
CA ARG A 235 0.11 -10.77 -14.79
C ARG A 235 1.34 -11.22 -15.58
N GLU A 236 2.54 -10.81 -15.16
CA GLU A 236 3.80 -11.17 -15.81
C GLU A 236 4.07 -12.67 -15.81
N VAL A 237 3.84 -13.33 -14.67
CA VAL A 237 4.08 -14.77 -14.54
C VAL A 237 2.90 -15.62 -15.07
N GLY A 238 1.84 -15.01 -15.59
CA GLY A 238 0.69 -15.70 -16.14
C GLY A 238 -0.18 -16.42 -15.10
N ALA A 239 -0.13 -15.98 -13.85
CA ALA A 239 -0.92 -16.57 -12.75
C ALA A 239 -2.36 -16.06 -12.67
N VAL A 240 -2.72 -15.05 -13.46
CA VAL A 240 -4.05 -14.44 -13.56
C VAL A 240 -4.42 -14.25 -15.03
N ALA A 241 -5.72 -14.32 -15.33
CA ALA A 241 -6.26 -13.94 -16.62
C ALA A 241 -6.54 -12.43 -16.67
N PRO A 242 -6.66 -11.83 -17.88
CA PRO A 242 -7.13 -10.45 -18.01
C PRO A 242 -8.46 -10.23 -17.29
N ASP A 243 -8.55 -9.10 -16.58
CA ASP A 243 -9.72 -8.66 -15.81
C ASP A 243 -10.07 -9.53 -14.58
N ASP A 244 -9.16 -10.43 -14.19
CA ASP A 244 -9.28 -11.11 -12.90
C ASP A 244 -9.17 -10.13 -11.74
N ARG A 245 -9.95 -10.40 -10.68
CA ARG A 245 -9.85 -9.73 -9.39
C ARG A 245 -9.15 -10.62 -8.39
N VAL A 246 -8.02 -10.16 -7.91
CA VAL A 246 -7.22 -10.81 -6.85
C VAL A 246 -7.59 -10.22 -5.49
N VAL A 247 -7.71 -11.07 -4.48
CA VAL A 247 -7.90 -10.67 -3.08
C VAL A 247 -6.58 -10.85 -2.34
N ILE A 248 -6.07 -9.77 -1.75
CA ILE A 248 -4.87 -9.80 -0.92
C ILE A 248 -5.25 -9.53 0.53
N ARG A 249 -4.97 -10.48 1.41
CA ARG A 249 -5.13 -10.36 2.86
C ARG A 249 -3.78 -10.04 3.47
N GLN A 250 -3.68 -8.91 4.20
CA GLN A 250 -2.43 -8.41 4.76
C GLN A 250 -2.60 -7.98 6.22
N GLY A 251 -1.51 -7.80 6.94
CA GLY A 251 -1.51 -7.14 8.25
C GLY A 251 -1.87 -8.03 9.44
N ARG A 252 -2.26 -9.29 9.24
CA ARG A 252 -2.59 -10.24 10.32
C ARG A 252 -1.42 -10.39 11.31
N HIS A 253 -0.17 -10.44 10.82
CA HIS A 253 1.02 -10.65 11.64
C HIS A 253 1.40 -9.45 12.51
N VAL A 254 0.83 -8.29 12.23
CA VAL A 254 0.98 -7.07 13.04
C VAL A 254 -0.32 -6.68 13.76
N GLY A 255 -1.29 -7.61 13.84
CA GLY A 255 -2.55 -7.40 14.56
C GLY A 255 -3.50 -6.39 13.92
N ARG A 256 -3.33 -6.12 12.61
CA ARG A 256 -4.13 -5.15 11.85
C ARG A 256 -4.63 -5.74 10.52
N PRO A 257 -5.50 -6.76 10.57
CA PRO A 257 -5.96 -7.46 9.38
C PRO A 257 -6.63 -6.52 8.38
N SER A 258 -6.23 -6.68 7.12
CA SER A 258 -6.58 -5.81 6.00
C SER A 258 -6.94 -6.64 4.78
N VAL A 259 -7.79 -6.09 3.90
CA VAL A 259 -8.13 -6.67 2.59
C VAL A 259 -8.00 -5.61 1.51
N LEU A 260 -7.23 -5.94 0.47
CA LEU A 260 -7.05 -5.14 -0.73
C LEU A 260 -7.59 -5.94 -1.93
N LEU A 261 -8.46 -5.32 -2.72
CA LEU A 261 -8.97 -5.90 -3.96
C LEU A 261 -8.15 -5.36 -5.12
N VAL A 262 -7.66 -6.24 -5.98
CA VAL A 262 -6.73 -5.89 -7.06
C VAL A 262 -7.31 -6.35 -8.39
N ASP A 263 -7.72 -5.40 -9.23
CA ASP A 263 -8.19 -5.69 -10.59
C ASP A 263 -6.99 -5.63 -11.54
N VAL A 264 -6.77 -6.72 -12.29
CA VAL A 264 -5.60 -6.92 -13.15
C VAL A 264 -6.05 -6.89 -14.62
N PRO A 265 -5.99 -5.74 -15.30
CA PRO A 265 -6.35 -5.66 -16.72
C PRO A 265 -5.28 -6.33 -17.61
N ALA A 266 -5.63 -6.61 -18.86
CA ALA A 266 -4.70 -7.18 -19.85
C ALA A 266 -3.45 -6.28 -20.08
N SER A 267 -3.59 -4.96 -19.91
CA SER A 267 -2.52 -3.96 -20.07
C SER A 267 -2.85 -2.70 -19.28
N GLY A 268 -1.88 -1.80 -19.12
CA GLY A 268 -2.05 -0.58 -18.36
C GLY A 268 -1.91 -0.79 -16.85
N GLY A 269 -2.25 0.24 -16.09
CA GLY A 269 -2.13 0.28 -14.63
C GLY A 269 -2.99 -0.77 -13.93
N ILE A 270 -2.56 -1.16 -12.76
CA ILE A 270 -3.29 -2.08 -11.86
C ILE A 270 -4.19 -1.25 -10.94
N THR A 271 -5.44 -1.67 -10.78
CA THR A 271 -6.38 -0.97 -9.90
C THR A 271 -6.47 -1.65 -8.55
N VAL A 272 -6.22 -0.88 -7.50
CA VAL A 272 -6.40 -1.33 -6.10
C VAL A 272 -7.62 -0.67 -5.52
N THR A 273 -8.54 -1.47 -5.00
CA THR A 273 -9.80 -1.00 -4.39
C THR A 273 -9.83 -1.36 -2.91
N GLY A 274 -10.26 -0.40 -2.11
CA GLY A 274 -10.56 -0.59 -0.69
C GLY A 274 -11.34 0.55 -0.09
N GLY A 275 -11.83 0.35 1.12
CA GLY A 275 -12.52 1.37 1.90
C GLY A 275 -11.64 1.95 3.01
N ALA A 276 -12.19 2.92 3.72
CA ALA A 276 -11.65 3.37 4.99
C ALA A 276 -12.79 3.61 5.98
N THR A 277 -12.52 3.38 7.26
CA THR A 277 -13.51 3.57 8.32
C THR A 277 -12.98 4.51 9.40
N PRO A 278 -13.85 5.38 10.00
CA PRO A 278 -13.42 6.24 11.09
C PRO A 278 -12.90 5.43 12.29
N ILE A 279 -11.78 5.84 12.86
CA ILE A 279 -11.27 5.36 14.15
C ILE A 279 -11.98 6.16 15.25
N ARG A 280 -12.65 5.47 16.15
CA ARG A 280 -13.41 6.05 17.28
C ARG A 280 -12.57 6.09 18.54
#